data_f4f859aa9fe2813b73fdd7f3ff679dda
#
_entry.id   f4f859aa9fe2813b73fdd7f3ff679dda
#
_cell.length_a   1.000
_cell.length_b   1.000
_cell.length_c   1.000
_cell.angle_alpha   90.00
_cell.angle_beta   90.00
_cell.angle_gamma   90.00
#
_symmetry.space_group_name_H-M   'P 1'
#
loop_
_entity.id
_entity.type
_entity.pdbx_description
1 polymer ?
#
loop_
_entity_poly.entity_id
_entity_poly.type
_entity_poly.pdbx_seq_one_letter_code
_entity_poly.pdbx_strand_id
1 'polypeptide(L)'
;MVCNGEIYNFKELKNKFNIDFKTDSDCEIIISLIKMFYNGSLYDAVVKTIEQLDGDYSFAVYDGKNFLAVRDPVGVKPLYFGENEEIFAFASEKKALWKIGINDVKTVPPDSMLYNKELVKISNKLNGTVSTQNLESWSNLSKEILKKQLKDFLITSVKKRVSGLSKVGILFSGGIDSTIIAKITDDLGIKTCLYSVGHKDSADLKFARKTAEEMNLPLKTKVIDVDDVRKYLIPVLNAIEEFNIMKIGVGMPAYIAAEMAHEDNLKVMLSGQGADELFGGYNRYLKFYEEKGEMAQEDLKKDILNLYHVNLQRDDAVTMANSIELRVPYLDPDIINIAMNIPMKYKINKEDTLRKCILREVGAELGVPEEIVKRPKKAAQYGSGIHKMLVKKVLKEESFKNIQNKFDIY
;
A
#
# COMPACT_ATOMS: atom_id res chain seq x y z
N MET A 1 -23.85 -9.19 1.37
CA MET A 1 -22.43 -8.84 1.54
C MET A 1 -22.06 -7.73 0.57
N VAL A 2 -21.20 -6.80 0.99
CA VAL A 2 -20.52 -5.81 0.13
C VAL A 2 -19.01 -5.97 0.35
N CYS A 3 -18.19 -5.74 -0.68
CA CYS A 3 -16.75 -5.90 -0.61
C CYS A 3 -16.03 -4.85 -1.47
N ASN A 4 -14.94 -4.33 -0.95
CA ASN A 4 -13.92 -3.56 -1.68
C ASN A 4 -12.60 -4.30 -1.49
N GLY A 5 -12.10 -4.96 -2.54
CA GLY A 5 -10.86 -5.72 -2.41
C GLY A 5 -10.56 -6.64 -3.58
N GLU A 6 -9.44 -7.33 -3.45
CA GLU A 6 -8.97 -8.39 -4.35
C GLU A 6 -8.50 -9.59 -3.51
N ILE A 7 -9.03 -10.77 -3.80
CA ILE A 7 -8.67 -12.02 -3.13
C ILE A 7 -7.75 -12.83 -4.04
N TYR A 8 -6.46 -12.80 -3.77
CA TYR A 8 -5.44 -13.36 -4.65
C TYR A 8 -5.50 -14.89 -4.76
N ASN A 9 -5.91 -15.58 -3.70
CA ASN A 9 -6.00 -17.05 -3.68
C ASN A 9 -7.40 -17.61 -3.98
N PHE A 10 -8.32 -16.80 -4.54
CA PHE A 10 -9.71 -17.24 -4.78
C PHE A 10 -9.83 -18.50 -5.64
N LYS A 11 -8.95 -18.66 -6.65
CA LYS A 11 -8.95 -19.85 -7.52
C LYS A 11 -8.54 -21.11 -6.77
N GLU A 12 -7.55 -20.99 -5.90
CA GLU A 12 -7.10 -22.09 -5.02
C GLU A 12 -8.23 -22.49 -4.06
N LEU A 13 -8.85 -21.52 -3.39
CA LEU A 13 -9.95 -21.75 -2.46
C LEU A 13 -11.16 -22.34 -3.17
N LYS A 14 -11.50 -21.86 -4.37
CA LYS A 14 -12.56 -22.43 -5.21
C LYS A 14 -12.36 -23.92 -5.44
N ASN A 15 -11.15 -24.31 -5.80
CA ASN A 15 -10.80 -25.71 -6.03
C ASN A 15 -10.79 -26.53 -4.73
N LYS A 16 -10.14 -26.00 -3.67
CA LYS A 16 -10.02 -26.65 -2.36
C LYS A 16 -11.36 -27.01 -1.74
N PHE A 17 -12.33 -26.13 -1.85
CA PHE A 17 -13.66 -26.28 -1.25
C PHE A 17 -14.75 -26.71 -2.25
N ASN A 18 -14.39 -26.96 -3.51
CA ASN A 18 -15.30 -27.35 -4.60
C ASN A 18 -16.50 -26.39 -4.71
N ILE A 19 -16.21 -25.08 -4.82
CA ILE A 19 -17.21 -24.01 -4.87
C ILE A 19 -17.43 -23.59 -6.32
N ASP A 20 -18.70 -23.55 -6.75
CA ASP A 20 -19.10 -22.99 -8.03
C ASP A 20 -19.49 -21.53 -7.89
N PHE A 21 -18.82 -20.65 -8.65
CA PHE A 21 -19.12 -19.23 -8.69
C PHE A 21 -20.30 -18.96 -9.62
N LYS A 22 -21.12 -17.96 -9.23
CA LYS A 22 -22.21 -17.43 -10.04
C LYS A 22 -21.83 -16.17 -10.79
N THR A 23 -20.69 -15.55 -10.41
CA THR A 23 -20.17 -14.32 -10.98
C THR A 23 -18.69 -14.49 -11.33
N ASP A 24 -18.12 -13.49 -12.02
CA ASP A 24 -16.69 -13.43 -12.31
C ASP A 24 -15.88 -12.76 -11.18
N SER A 25 -16.53 -12.38 -10.07
CA SER A 25 -15.89 -11.69 -8.96
C SER A 25 -15.13 -12.66 -8.05
N ASP A 26 -13.87 -12.39 -7.81
CA ASP A 26 -13.03 -13.08 -6.81
C ASP A 26 -13.61 -12.98 -5.39
N CYS A 27 -14.26 -11.85 -5.06
CA CYS A 27 -14.89 -11.62 -3.76
C CYS A 27 -16.09 -12.56 -3.50
N GLU A 28 -16.61 -13.27 -4.50
CA GLU A 28 -17.66 -14.28 -4.30
C GLU A 28 -17.18 -15.42 -3.40
N ILE A 29 -15.87 -15.68 -3.34
CA ILE A 29 -15.30 -16.70 -2.44
C ILE A 29 -15.62 -16.41 -0.97
N ILE A 30 -15.63 -15.13 -0.57
CA ILE A 30 -15.87 -14.70 0.81
C ILE A 30 -17.26 -15.17 1.27
N ILE A 31 -18.31 -14.80 0.54
CA ILE A 31 -19.68 -15.17 0.91
C ILE A 31 -19.91 -16.69 0.82
N SER A 32 -19.24 -17.34 -0.10
CA SER A 32 -19.32 -18.79 -0.26
C SER A 32 -18.72 -19.53 0.92
N LEU A 33 -17.54 -19.11 1.39
CA LEU A 33 -16.91 -19.67 2.58
C LEU A 33 -17.69 -19.34 3.86
N ILE A 34 -18.21 -18.11 4.01
CA ILE A 34 -19.08 -17.76 5.14
C ILE A 34 -20.28 -18.68 5.21
N LYS A 35 -20.98 -18.92 4.09
CA LYS A 35 -22.10 -19.85 4.04
C LYS A 35 -21.70 -21.28 4.43
N MET A 36 -20.56 -21.75 3.94
CA MET A 36 -20.03 -23.09 4.24
C MET A 36 -19.70 -23.27 5.72
N PHE A 37 -19.08 -22.26 6.35
CA PHE A 37 -18.68 -22.32 7.77
C PHE A 37 -19.78 -21.91 8.74
N TYR A 38 -20.94 -21.43 8.24
CA TYR A 38 -22.03 -20.96 9.09
C TYR A 38 -22.72 -22.13 9.82
N ASN A 39 -22.66 -22.08 11.15
CA ASN A 39 -23.25 -23.07 12.05
C ASN A 39 -24.20 -22.42 13.09
N GLY A 40 -24.78 -21.27 12.75
CA GLY A 40 -25.61 -20.49 13.64
C GLY A 40 -24.87 -19.26 14.24
N SER A 41 -23.56 -19.13 14.04
CA SER A 41 -22.75 -17.99 14.45
C SER A 41 -22.12 -17.33 13.24
N LEU A 42 -22.54 -16.10 12.92
CA LEU A 42 -21.95 -15.32 11.84
C LEU A 42 -20.49 -14.95 12.18
N TYR A 43 -20.22 -14.65 13.44
CA TYR A 43 -18.88 -14.33 13.93
C TYR A 43 -17.88 -15.47 13.63
N ASP A 44 -18.19 -16.69 14.06
CA ASP A 44 -17.31 -17.84 13.86
C ASP A 44 -17.10 -18.17 12.38
N ALA A 45 -18.17 -18.05 11.57
CA ALA A 45 -18.10 -18.27 10.13
C ALA A 45 -17.16 -17.24 9.45
N VAL A 46 -17.25 -15.97 9.84
CA VAL A 46 -16.40 -14.91 9.31
C VAL A 46 -14.94 -15.11 9.76
N VAL A 47 -14.68 -15.43 11.03
CA VAL A 47 -13.32 -15.70 11.51
C VAL A 47 -12.67 -16.86 10.74
N LYS A 48 -13.36 -18.00 10.58
CA LYS A 48 -12.87 -19.14 9.79
C LYS A 48 -12.64 -18.77 8.32
N THR A 49 -13.47 -17.92 7.75
CA THR A 49 -13.30 -17.44 6.38
C THR A 49 -12.03 -16.60 6.25
N ILE A 50 -11.81 -15.62 7.12
CA ILE A 50 -10.63 -14.75 7.09
C ILE A 50 -9.32 -15.54 7.20
N GLU A 51 -9.31 -16.63 7.97
CA GLU A 51 -8.14 -17.52 8.08
C GLU A 51 -7.72 -18.15 6.76
N GLN A 52 -8.64 -18.28 5.81
CA GLN A 52 -8.36 -18.85 4.48
C GLN A 52 -7.94 -17.81 3.46
N LEU A 53 -8.30 -16.52 3.66
CA LEU A 53 -8.11 -15.48 2.66
C LEU A 53 -6.65 -15.01 2.58
N ASP A 54 -6.16 -14.88 1.34
CA ASP A 54 -4.98 -14.10 0.97
C ASP A 54 -5.42 -12.98 0.02
N GLY A 55 -5.38 -11.75 0.47
CA GLY A 55 -5.89 -10.61 -0.29
C GLY A 55 -5.84 -9.29 0.47
N ASP A 56 -6.11 -8.23 -0.27
CA ASP A 56 -6.28 -6.86 0.24
C ASP A 56 -7.78 -6.54 0.21
N TYR A 57 -8.45 -6.41 1.35
CA TYR A 57 -9.91 -6.31 1.39
C TYR A 57 -10.48 -5.51 2.56
N SER A 58 -11.63 -4.92 2.31
CA SER A 58 -12.61 -4.59 3.34
C SER A 58 -13.99 -5.08 2.89
N PHE A 59 -14.68 -5.82 3.73
CA PHE A 59 -16.02 -6.32 3.41
C PHE A 59 -16.97 -6.24 4.59
N ALA A 60 -18.27 -6.23 4.30
CA ALA A 60 -19.28 -6.34 5.33
C ALA A 60 -20.35 -7.34 4.95
N VAL A 61 -20.86 -8.05 5.95
CA VAL A 61 -21.89 -9.09 5.82
C VAL A 61 -22.95 -8.94 6.89
N TYR A 62 -24.19 -9.24 6.52
CA TYR A 62 -25.37 -9.22 7.40
C TYR A 62 -26.18 -10.50 7.20
N ASP A 63 -26.57 -11.17 8.29
CA ASP A 63 -27.33 -12.43 8.28
C ASP A 63 -28.82 -12.27 8.62
N GLY A 64 -29.31 -11.04 8.75
CA GLY A 64 -30.67 -10.70 9.21
C GLY A 64 -30.77 -10.34 10.68
N LYS A 65 -29.72 -10.61 11.46
CA LYS A 65 -29.65 -10.31 12.89
C LYS A 65 -28.38 -9.56 13.27
N ASN A 66 -27.24 -10.07 12.81
CA ASN A 66 -25.92 -9.53 13.12
C ASN A 66 -25.25 -8.99 11.87
N PHE A 67 -24.43 -7.96 12.02
CA PHE A 67 -23.53 -7.51 10.96
C PHE A 67 -22.08 -7.54 11.43
N LEU A 68 -21.20 -7.83 10.46
CA LEU A 68 -19.75 -7.66 10.61
C LEU A 68 -19.22 -6.83 9.46
N ALA A 69 -18.30 -5.92 9.77
CA ALA A 69 -17.50 -5.22 8.76
C ALA A 69 -16.03 -5.44 9.09
N VAL A 70 -15.27 -5.98 8.13
CA VAL A 70 -13.93 -6.54 8.34
C VAL A 70 -12.92 -5.79 7.50
N ARG A 71 -11.72 -5.56 8.04
CA ARG A 71 -10.58 -4.97 7.33
C ARG A 71 -9.41 -5.94 7.27
N ASP A 72 -8.71 -5.96 6.14
CA ASP A 72 -7.53 -6.81 5.91
C ASP A 72 -6.43 -6.59 6.97
N PRO A 73 -5.53 -7.58 7.18
CA PRO A 73 -4.51 -7.55 8.23
C PRO A 73 -3.53 -6.38 8.14
N VAL A 74 -3.27 -5.86 6.95
CA VAL A 74 -2.33 -4.74 6.70
C VAL A 74 -3.06 -3.40 6.67
N GLY A 75 -4.38 -3.43 6.40
CA GLY A 75 -5.21 -2.25 6.22
C GLY A 75 -4.96 -1.55 4.89
N VAL A 76 -4.70 -2.33 3.83
CA VAL A 76 -4.53 -1.82 2.47
C VAL A 76 -5.83 -1.16 2.00
N LYS A 77 -6.97 -1.85 2.16
CA LYS A 77 -8.27 -1.26 1.83
C LYS A 77 -8.82 -0.45 3.01
N PRO A 78 -9.24 0.80 2.79
CA PRO A 78 -9.78 1.64 3.85
C PRO A 78 -11.17 1.15 4.29
N LEU A 79 -11.44 1.31 5.58
CA LEU A 79 -12.75 1.09 6.18
C LEU A 79 -12.97 2.09 7.32
N TYR A 80 -14.03 2.88 7.19
CA TYR A 80 -14.45 3.88 8.15
C TYR A 80 -15.85 3.57 8.69
N PHE A 81 -16.14 4.04 9.87
CA PHE A 81 -17.47 3.92 10.47
C PHE A 81 -17.81 5.13 11.33
N GLY A 82 -19.06 5.28 11.63
CA GLY A 82 -19.56 6.29 12.53
C GLY A 82 -21.05 6.15 12.74
N GLU A 83 -21.60 6.96 13.64
CA GLU A 83 -23.03 7.01 13.92
C GLU A 83 -23.50 8.44 14.24
N ASN A 84 -24.78 8.66 14.02
CA ASN A 84 -25.53 9.79 14.53
C ASN A 84 -26.78 9.28 15.26
N GLU A 85 -27.72 10.14 15.61
CA GLU A 85 -28.92 9.76 16.38
C GLU A 85 -29.81 8.72 15.69
N GLU A 86 -29.77 8.65 14.33
CA GLU A 86 -30.68 7.82 13.53
C GLU A 86 -30.02 6.58 12.98
N ILE A 87 -28.75 6.68 12.54
CA ILE A 87 -28.08 5.63 11.78
C ILE A 87 -26.66 5.35 12.26
N PHE A 88 -26.25 4.09 12.12
CA PHE A 88 -24.88 3.64 12.15
C PHE A 88 -24.48 3.19 10.74
N ALA A 89 -23.34 3.65 10.25
CA ALA A 89 -22.89 3.31 8.90
C ALA A 89 -21.37 3.09 8.82
N PHE A 90 -20.95 2.41 7.77
CA PHE A 90 -19.55 2.22 7.42
C PHE A 90 -19.36 2.45 5.91
N ALA A 91 -18.15 2.87 5.53
CA ALA A 91 -17.81 3.18 4.14
C ALA A 91 -16.30 3.04 3.89
N SER A 92 -15.89 2.94 2.63
CA SER A 92 -14.49 3.02 2.22
C SER A 92 -13.94 4.45 2.21
N GLU A 93 -14.81 5.48 2.24
CA GLU A 93 -14.45 6.90 2.22
C GLU A 93 -15.25 7.66 3.27
N LYS A 94 -14.62 8.62 3.98
CA LYS A 94 -15.26 9.43 5.04
C LYS A 94 -16.35 10.33 4.47
N LYS A 95 -16.13 10.90 3.28
CA LYS A 95 -17.11 11.79 2.62
C LYS A 95 -18.47 11.13 2.37
N ALA A 96 -18.50 9.80 2.22
CA ALA A 96 -19.76 9.07 2.10
C ALA A 96 -20.56 9.11 3.42
N LEU A 97 -19.88 9.02 4.56
CA LEU A 97 -20.47 9.12 5.91
C LEU A 97 -20.88 10.57 6.22
N TRP A 98 -20.03 11.54 5.90
CA TRP A 98 -20.37 12.96 6.07
C TRP A 98 -21.64 13.35 5.29
N LYS A 99 -21.79 12.79 4.08
CA LYS A 99 -22.95 13.10 3.22
C LYS A 99 -24.30 12.63 3.78
N ILE A 100 -24.28 11.68 4.72
CA ILE A 100 -25.47 11.19 5.45
C ILE A 100 -25.54 11.72 6.89
N GLY A 101 -24.78 12.79 7.21
CA GLY A 101 -24.85 13.49 8.47
C GLY A 101 -24.05 12.83 9.62
N ILE A 102 -23.12 11.92 9.30
CA ILE A 102 -22.21 11.33 10.29
C ILE A 102 -20.89 12.09 10.25
N ASN A 103 -20.63 12.94 11.24
CA ASN A 103 -19.44 13.81 11.29
C ASN A 103 -18.30 13.19 12.12
N ASP A 104 -18.60 12.45 13.20
CA ASP A 104 -17.59 11.72 13.98
C ASP A 104 -17.26 10.39 13.29
N VAL A 105 -16.32 10.45 12.35
CA VAL A 105 -15.92 9.28 11.54
C VAL A 105 -14.64 8.67 12.11
N LYS A 106 -14.73 7.38 12.44
CA LYS A 106 -13.63 6.57 12.99
C LYS A 106 -13.10 5.59 11.94
N THR A 107 -11.82 5.27 12.05
CA THR A 107 -11.18 4.25 11.21
C THR A 107 -11.28 2.88 11.87
N VAL A 108 -11.64 1.84 11.11
CA VAL A 108 -11.43 0.45 11.54
C VAL A 108 -9.94 0.15 11.40
N PRO A 109 -9.21 -0.19 12.47
CA PRO A 109 -7.80 -0.56 12.40
C PRO A 109 -7.56 -1.81 11.55
N PRO A 110 -6.34 -2.03 11.04
CA PRO A 110 -5.95 -3.30 10.45
C PRO A 110 -6.21 -4.49 11.37
N ASP A 111 -6.45 -5.68 10.80
CA ASP A 111 -6.69 -6.91 11.57
C ASP A 111 -7.81 -6.78 12.60
N SER A 112 -8.85 -6.01 12.25
CA SER A 112 -10.00 -5.73 13.13
C SER A 112 -11.31 -5.81 12.37
N MET A 113 -12.38 -6.04 13.11
CA MET A 113 -13.75 -6.01 12.58
C MET A 113 -14.67 -5.20 13.49
N LEU A 114 -15.73 -4.68 12.92
CA LEU A 114 -16.90 -4.21 13.65
C LEU A 114 -17.89 -5.38 13.77
N TYR A 115 -18.22 -5.77 14.96
CA TYR A 115 -19.28 -6.74 15.24
C TYR A 115 -20.41 -6.05 15.99
N ASN A 116 -21.55 -5.86 15.34
CA ASN A 116 -22.71 -5.17 15.91
C ASN A 116 -22.33 -3.84 16.61
N LYS A 117 -21.57 -2.97 15.91
CA LYS A 117 -21.02 -1.68 16.36
C LYS A 117 -19.78 -1.75 17.28
N GLU A 118 -19.47 -2.89 17.85
CA GLU A 118 -18.28 -3.05 18.68
C GLU A 118 -17.03 -3.35 17.84
N LEU A 119 -15.94 -2.66 18.15
CA LEU A 119 -14.64 -2.89 17.49
C LEU A 119 -13.96 -4.09 18.15
N VAL A 120 -13.76 -5.16 17.38
CA VAL A 120 -13.14 -6.40 17.85
C VAL A 120 -11.86 -6.65 17.05
N LYS A 121 -10.78 -6.98 17.74
CA LYS A 121 -9.54 -7.43 17.08
C LYS A 121 -9.72 -8.89 16.65
N ILE A 122 -9.44 -9.20 15.37
CA ILE A 122 -9.73 -10.51 14.78
C ILE A 122 -8.73 -11.56 15.23
N SER A 123 -7.47 -11.26 15.06
CA SER A 123 -6.39 -12.19 15.36
C SER A 123 -5.10 -11.44 15.62
N ASN A 124 -4.08 -12.17 16.05
CA ASN A 124 -2.72 -11.66 16.03
C ASN A 124 -2.02 -11.96 14.68
N LYS A 125 -2.77 -12.06 13.54
CA LYS A 125 -2.12 -12.42 12.26
C LYS A 125 -0.97 -11.48 11.93
N LEU A 126 -1.19 -10.17 11.95
CA LEU A 126 -0.09 -9.23 11.76
C LEU A 126 0.87 -9.24 12.96
N ASN A 127 0.37 -9.31 14.19
CA ASN A 127 1.19 -9.49 15.39
C ASN A 127 1.79 -10.89 15.49
N GLY A 128 1.15 -11.92 14.92
CA GLY A 128 1.69 -13.29 14.79
C GLY A 128 2.69 -13.41 13.64
N THR A 129 2.46 -12.74 12.53
CA THR A 129 3.40 -12.58 11.41
C THR A 129 4.58 -11.69 11.81
N VAL A 130 4.34 -10.71 12.67
CA VAL A 130 5.34 -9.83 13.29
C VAL A 130 5.73 -10.36 14.68
N SER A 131 5.23 -11.56 15.11
CA SER A 131 5.53 -12.12 16.42
C SER A 131 6.91 -12.75 16.44
N THR A 132 7.61 -12.44 17.51
CA THR A 132 8.95 -12.91 17.85
C THR A 132 9.05 -14.42 18.12
N GLN A 133 7.96 -15.19 18.00
CA GLN A 133 7.97 -16.63 18.33
C GLN A 133 8.81 -17.49 17.38
N ASN A 134 9.17 -16.96 16.19
CA ASN A 134 10.06 -17.61 15.24
C ASN A 134 11.44 -16.95 15.13
N LEU A 135 11.76 -15.94 15.96
CA LEU A 135 13.05 -15.21 15.89
C LEU A 135 14.26 -16.14 16.04
N GLU A 136 14.18 -17.15 16.90
CA GLU A 136 15.28 -18.10 17.09
C GLU A 136 15.55 -18.93 15.82
N SER A 137 14.52 -19.28 15.05
CA SER A 137 14.69 -20.05 13.81
C SER A 137 15.24 -19.21 12.65
N TRP A 138 14.90 -17.91 12.57
CA TRP A 138 15.32 -17.02 11.48
C TRP A 138 16.62 -16.29 11.76
N SER A 139 16.91 -15.95 13.04
CA SER A 139 18.15 -15.27 13.44
C SER A 139 19.40 -16.09 13.17
N ASN A 140 19.26 -17.42 13.07
CA ASN A 140 20.34 -18.36 12.79
C ASN A 140 20.53 -18.64 11.29
N LEU A 141 19.66 -18.10 10.42
CA LEU A 141 19.82 -18.27 8.98
C LEU A 141 20.95 -17.39 8.43
N SER A 142 21.70 -17.94 7.47
CA SER A 142 22.70 -17.13 6.77
C SER A 142 22.04 -16.03 5.93
N LYS A 143 22.77 -14.94 5.69
CA LYS A 143 22.31 -13.84 4.82
C LYS A 143 21.87 -14.35 3.44
N GLU A 144 22.58 -15.33 2.89
CA GLU A 144 22.28 -15.89 1.57
C GLU A 144 20.93 -16.61 1.54
N ILE A 145 20.58 -17.33 2.60
CA ILE A 145 19.26 -17.99 2.73
C ILE A 145 18.17 -16.94 2.82
N LEU A 146 18.32 -15.93 3.68
CA LEU A 146 17.36 -14.83 3.82
C LEU A 146 17.17 -14.06 2.52
N LYS A 147 18.25 -13.79 1.79
CA LYS A 147 18.22 -13.12 0.48
C LYS A 147 17.47 -13.93 -0.55
N LYS A 148 17.73 -15.24 -0.65
CA LYS A 148 17.02 -16.14 -1.56
C LYS A 148 15.53 -16.19 -1.26
N GLN A 149 15.15 -16.37 0.01
CA GLN A 149 13.75 -16.41 0.41
C GLN A 149 13.03 -15.07 0.13
N LEU A 150 13.67 -13.94 0.43
CA LEU A 150 13.12 -12.62 0.12
C LEU A 150 12.89 -12.44 -1.39
N LYS A 151 13.82 -12.89 -2.22
CA LYS A 151 13.68 -12.88 -3.68
C LYS A 151 12.48 -13.71 -4.13
N ASP A 152 12.35 -14.94 -3.62
CA ASP A 152 11.26 -15.85 -3.98
C ASP A 152 9.91 -15.30 -3.53
N PHE A 153 9.81 -14.71 -2.33
CA PHE A 153 8.59 -14.06 -1.86
C PHE A 153 8.22 -12.82 -2.66
N LEU A 154 9.20 -11.99 -3.07
CA LEU A 154 8.94 -10.84 -3.92
C LEU A 154 8.37 -11.25 -5.29
N ILE A 155 8.98 -12.26 -5.91
CA ILE A 155 8.48 -12.80 -7.19
C ILE A 155 7.05 -13.33 -7.02
N THR A 156 6.80 -14.12 -5.98
CA THR A 156 5.48 -14.70 -5.68
C THR A 156 4.44 -13.60 -5.42
N SER A 157 4.80 -12.58 -4.63
CA SER A 157 3.92 -11.47 -4.30
C SER A 157 3.52 -10.65 -5.53
N VAL A 158 4.48 -10.33 -6.40
CA VAL A 158 4.17 -9.63 -7.66
C VAL A 158 3.32 -10.52 -8.56
N LYS A 159 3.69 -11.80 -8.73
CA LYS A 159 2.98 -12.77 -9.56
C LYS A 159 1.51 -12.90 -9.19
N LYS A 160 1.17 -13.01 -7.90
CA LYS A 160 -0.23 -13.11 -7.47
C LYS A 160 -1.01 -11.82 -7.74
N ARG A 161 -0.36 -10.65 -7.58
CA ARG A 161 -0.97 -9.33 -7.79
C ARG A 161 -1.16 -8.94 -9.25
N VAL A 162 -0.50 -9.63 -10.18
CA VAL A 162 -0.70 -9.43 -11.63
C VAL A 162 -1.39 -10.61 -12.30
N SER A 163 -1.79 -11.62 -11.54
CA SER A 163 -2.47 -12.81 -12.07
C SER A 163 -3.77 -12.43 -12.78
N GLY A 164 -3.92 -12.91 -14.02
CA GLY A 164 -5.08 -12.60 -14.85
C GLY A 164 -5.04 -11.24 -15.55
N LEU A 165 -4.02 -10.42 -15.30
CA LEU A 165 -3.85 -9.14 -16.00
C LEU A 165 -3.02 -9.32 -17.27
N SER A 166 -3.41 -8.65 -18.35
CA SER A 166 -2.62 -8.57 -19.59
C SER A 166 -1.69 -7.36 -19.60
N LYS A 167 -2.02 -6.33 -18.82
CA LYS A 167 -1.26 -5.08 -18.71
C LYS A 167 -1.41 -4.47 -17.32
N VAL A 168 -0.38 -3.74 -16.86
CA VAL A 168 -0.38 -3.07 -15.56
C VAL A 168 0.45 -1.79 -15.61
N GLY A 169 0.06 -0.80 -14.79
CA GLY A 169 0.85 0.40 -14.55
C GLY A 169 1.77 0.24 -13.33
N ILE A 170 2.83 1.03 -13.26
CA ILE A 170 3.68 1.11 -12.07
C ILE A 170 3.88 2.58 -11.70
N LEU A 171 3.61 2.94 -10.44
CA LEU A 171 4.05 4.22 -9.87
C LEU A 171 5.57 4.21 -9.76
N PHE A 172 6.23 4.99 -10.62
CA PHE A 172 7.66 4.83 -10.88
C PHE A 172 8.47 6.08 -10.56
N SER A 173 9.37 5.97 -9.59
CA SER A 173 10.31 7.02 -9.20
C SER A 173 11.74 6.78 -9.71
N GLY A 174 12.00 5.65 -10.38
CA GLY A 174 13.34 5.20 -10.74
C GLY A 174 14.20 4.82 -9.52
N GLY A 175 13.58 4.64 -8.35
CA GLY A 175 14.22 4.11 -7.15
C GLY A 175 14.22 2.59 -7.11
N ILE A 176 15.05 1.99 -6.25
CA ILE A 176 15.22 0.53 -6.16
C ILE A 176 13.89 -0.22 -5.98
N ASP A 177 12.96 0.32 -5.16
CA ASP A 177 11.70 -0.33 -4.80
C ASP A 177 10.79 -0.53 -6.02
N SER A 178 10.50 0.56 -6.74
CA SER A 178 9.66 0.52 -7.93
C SER A 178 10.36 -0.19 -9.11
N THR A 179 11.68 -0.15 -9.16
CA THR A 179 12.46 -0.82 -10.19
C THR A 179 12.46 -2.35 -10.03
N ILE A 180 12.55 -2.86 -8.80
CA ILE A 180 12.41 -4.30 -8.53
C ILE A 180 11.02 -4.80 -8.96
N ILE A 181 9.95 -4.07 -8.60
CA ILE A 181 8.59 -4.43 -9.03
C ILE A 181 8.48 -4.42 -10.55
N ALA A 182 8.99 -3.38 -11.21
CA ALA A 182 8.96 -3.27 -12.67
C ALA A 182 9.70 -4.44 -13.35
N LYS A 183 10.88 -4.79 -12.83
CA LYS A 183 11.68 -5.90 -13.33
C LYS A 183 10.97 -7.24 -13.20
N ILE A 184 10.43 -7.54 -12.01
CA ILE A 184 9.70 -8.79 -11.80
C ILE A 184 8.45 -8.86 -12.69
N THR A 185 7.71 -7.74 -12.82
CA THR A 185 6.51 -7.70 -13.65
C THR A 185 6.80 -7.97 -15.12
N ASP A 186 7.89 -7.37 -15.63
CA ASP A 186 8.36 -7.59 -17.00
C ASP A 186 8.83 -9.03 -17.22
N ASP A 187 9.60 -9.60 -16.29
CA ASP A 187 10.06 -10.99 -16.33
C ASP A 187 8.92 -12.01 -16.31
N LEU A 188 7.77 -11.65 -15.74
CA LEU A 188 6.54 -12.43 -15.78
C LEU A 188 5.78 -12.31 -17.11
N GLY A 189 6.28 -11.51 -18.06
CA GLY A 189 5.68 -11.31 -19.38
C GLY A 189 4.42 -10.44 -19.39
N ILE A 190 4.18 -9.66 -18.33
CA ILE A 190 3.04 -8.74 -18.24
C ILE A 190 3.40 -7.41 -18.93
N LYS A 191 2.56 -6.94 -19.84
CA LYS A 191 2.75 -5.64 -20.49
C LYS A 191 2.79 -4.52 -19.46
N THR A 192 3.99 -4.01 -19.18
CA THR A 192 4.24 -3.04 -18.12
C THR A 192 4.40 -1.64 -18.69
N CYS A 193 3.74 -0.64 -18.08
CA CYS A 193 3.96 0.77 -18.36
C CYS A 193 4.30 1.52 -17.07
N LEU A 194 5.37 2.29 -17.11
CA LEU A 194 5.85 3.09 -15.98
C LEU A 194 5.22 4.48 -16.01
N TYR A 195 4.83 5.03 -14.86
CA TYR A 195 4.23 6.36 -14.73
C TYR A 195 5.01 7.19 -13.71
N SER A 196 5.46 8.37 -14.11
CA SER A 196 6.22 9.27 -13.26
C SER A 196 5.77 10.72 -13.43
N VAL A 197 5.63 11.43 -12.31
CA VAL A 197 5.14 12.82 -12.28
C VAL A 197 6.08 13.69 -11.46
N GLY A 198 6.40 14.89 -11.94
CA GLY A 198 7.23 15.81 -11.18
C GLY A 198 7.51 17.12 -11.91
N HIS A 199 8.16 18.04 -11.22
CA HIS A 199 8.65 19.28 -11.81
C HIS A 199 9.76 18.98 -12.84
N LYS A 200 9.92 19.84 -13.87
CA LYS A 200 10.90 19.67 -14.96
C LYS A 200 12.32 19.36 -14.51
N ASP A 201 12.74 19.95 -13.38
CA ASP A 201 14.07 19.77 -12.80
C ASP A 201 14.12 18.72 -11.69
N SER A 202 13.03 17.98 -11.48
CA SER A 202 12.94 16.99 -10.40
C SER A 202 13.93 15.85 -10.61
N ALA A 203 14.54 15.42 -9.51
CA ALA A 203 15.46 14.29 -9.55
C ALA A 203 14.74 12.99 -9.95
N ASP A 204 13.50 12.82 -9.48
CA ASP A 204 12.73 11.60 -9.75
C ASP A 204 12.43 11.43 -11.24
N LEU A 205 12.00 12.49 -11.96
CA LEU A 205 11.79 12.40 -13.40
C LEU A 205 13.06 12.08 -14.18
N LYS A 206 14.20 12.70 -13.79
CA LYS A 206 15.49 12.43 -14.43
C LYS A 206 15.90 10.97 -14.27
N PHE A 207 15.77 10.46 -13.05
CA PHE A 207 16.10 9.07 -12.76
C PHE A 207 15.09 8.08 -13.35
N ALA A 208 13.80 8.39 -13.31
CA ALA A 208 12.78 7.55 -13.92
C ALA A 208 13.05 7.35 -15.41
N ARG A 209 13.38 8.43 -16.14
CA ARG A 209 13.73 8.34 -17.58
C ARG A 209 14.94 7.47 -17.83
N LYS A 210 16.03 7.71 -17.10
CA LYS A 210 17.27 6.94 -17.26
C LYS A 210 17.04 5.46 -16.95
N THR A 211 16.40 5.16 -15.82
CA THR A 211 16.13 3.77 -15.42
C THR A 211 15.18 3.06 -16.37
N ALA A 212 14.14 3.73 -16.87
CA ALA A 212 13.23 3.15 -17.84
C ALA A 212 13.92 2.83 -19.18
N GLU A 213 14.81 3.70 -19.63
CA GLU A 213 15.65 3.48 -20.83
C GLU A 213 16.56 2.27 -20.64
N GLU A 214 17.29 2.18 -19.52
CA GLU A 214 18.18 1.05 -19.20
C GLU A 214 17.42 -0.29 -19.10
N MET A 215 16.17 -0.26 -18.63
CA MET A 215 15.31 -1.44 -18.55
C MET A 215 14.55 -1.73 -19.83
N ASN A 216 14.62 -0.86 -20.83
CA ASN A 216 13.85 -0.93 -22.08
C ASN A 216 12.33 -1.04 -21.82
N LEU A 217 11.81 -0.31 -20.81
CA LEU A 217 10.40 -0.28 -20.46
C LEU A 217 9.75 1.04 -20.85
N PRO A 218 8.49 1.01 -21.34
CA PRO A 218 7.76 2.22 -21.71
C PRO A 218 7.49 3.08 -20.46
N LEU A 219 7.87 4.35 -20.53
CA LEU A 219 7.65 5.34 -19.48
C LEU A 219 6.78 6.48 -19.98
N LYS A 220 5.71 6.78 -19.27
CA LYS A 220 4.92 7.99 -19.43
C LYS A 220 5.23 8.98 -18.32
N THR A 221 5.52 10.23 -18.69
CA THR A 221 5.87 11.28 -17.73
C THR A 221 4.95 12.48 -17.89
N LYS A 222 4.51 13.08 -16.76
CA LYS A 222 3.86 14.39 -16.74
C LYS A 222 4.76 15.38 -16.00
N VAL A 223 5.23 16.39 -16.74
CA VAL A 223 5.93 17.53 -16.16
C VAL A 223 4.88 18.50 -15.67
N ILE A 224 4.98 18.90 -14.42
CA ILE A 224 4.02 19.81 -13.78
C ILE A 224 4.68 21.09 -13.31
N ASP A 225 3.91 22.15 -13.30
CA ASP A 225 4.27 23.47 -12.80
C ASP A 225 3.38 23.92 -11.63
N VAL A 226 3.42 25.20 -11.29
CA VAL A 226 2.64 25.77 -10.18
C VAL A 226 1.15 25.82 -10.51
N ASP A 227 0.79 26.05 -11.77
CA ASP A 227 -0.63 26.11 -12.21
C ASP A 227 -1.25 24.72 -12.14
N ASP A 228 -0.49 23.69 -12.51
CA ASP A 228 -0.91 22.31 -12.31
C ASP A 228 -1.15 22.00 -10.83
N VAL A 229 -0.23 22.41 -9.93
CA VAL A 229 -0.40 22.20 -8.46
C VAL A 229 -1.68 22.90 -7.97
N ARG A 230 -2.02 24.09 -8.47
CA ARG A 230 -3.30 24.77 -8.16
C ARG A 230 -4.49 23.95 -8.64
N LYS A 231 -4.45 23.50 -9.88
CA LYS A 231 -5.51 22.71 -10.52
C LYS A 231 -5.81 21.42 -9.74
N TYR A 232 -4.77 20.71 -9.32
CA TYR A 232 -4.91 19.41 -8.67
C TYR A 232 -5.13 19.49 -7.15
N LEU A 233 -4.93 20.65 -6.50
CA LEU A 233 -5.03 20.78 -5.05
C LEU A 233 -6.41 20.35 -4.52
N ILE A 234 -7.50 20.89 -5.07
CA ILE A 234 -8.86 20.56 -4.61
C ILE A 234 -9.25 19.11 -4.93
N PRO A 235 -9.05 18.57 -6.14
CA PRO A 235 -9.28 17.15 -6.40
C PRO A 235 -8.55 16.21 -5.44
N VAL A 236 -7.29 16.49 -5.16
CA VAL A 236 -6.46 15.68 -4.23
C VAL A 236 -6.96 15.80 -2.79
N LEU A 237 -7.31 17.00 -2.33
CA LEU A 237 -7.91 17.21 -1.01
C LEU A 237 -9.21 16.44 -0.85
N ASN A 238 -10.10 16.50 -1.85
CA ASN A 238 -11.37 15.76 -1.85
C ASN A 238 -11.17 14.24 -1.88
N ALA A 239 -10.08 13.75 -2.46
CA ALA A 239 -9.74 12.34 -2.42
C ALA A 239 -9.20 11.92 -1.04
N ILE A 240 -8.24 12.68 -0.48
CA ILE A 240 -7.58 12.36 0.79
C ILE A 240 -8.50 12.58 2.00
N GLU A 241 -9.47 13.50 1.89
CA GLU A 241 -10.46 13.83 2.95
C GLU A 241 -9.80 14.34 4.26
N GLU A 242 -8.63 14.97 4.12
CA GLU A 242 -7.83 15.48 5.23
C GLU A 242 -6.93 16.62 4.75
N PHE A 243 -6.90 17.73 5.49
CA PHE A 243 -5.94 18.79 5.23
C PHE A 243 -4.59 18.46 5.89
N ASN A 244 -3.76 17.73 5.18
CA ASN A 244 -2.41 17.40 5.61
C ASN A 244 -1.42 17.67 4.47
N ILE A 245 -0.58 18.70 4.64
CA ILE A 245 0.35 19.18 3.61
C ILE A 245 1.30 18.08 3.12
N MET A 246 1.73 17.19 4.02
CA MET A 246 2.60 16.07 3.66
C MET A 246 1.85 15.04 2.83
N LYS A 247 0.65 14.66 3.25
CA LYS A 247 -0.20 13.71 2.50
C LYS A 247 -0.56 14.25 1.12
N ILE A 248 -0.90 15.55 1.02
CA ILE A 248 -1.17 16.22 -0.26
C ILE A 248 0.06 16.20 -1.17
N GLY A 249 1.22 16.58 -0.63
CA GLY A 249 2.47 16.65 -1.41
C GLY A 249 2.96 15.32 -1.94
N VAL A 250 2.65 14.21 -1.26
CA VAL A 250 2.98 12.83 -1.71
C VAL A 250 1.83 12.23 -2.53
N GLY A 251 0.58 12.52 -2.18
CA GLY A 251 -0.60 12.01 -2.89
C GLY A 251 -0.81 12.62 -4.28
N MET A 252 -0.47 13.90 -4.46
CA MET A 252 -0.70 14.58 -5.74
C MET A 252 0.03 13.92 -6.93
N PRO A 253 1.32 13.56 -6.88
CA PRO A 253 1.96 12.85 -7.98
C PRO A 253 1.32 11.48 -8.24
N ALA A 254 0.86 10.78 -7.20
CA ALA A 254 0.17 9.50 -7.35
C ALA A 254 -1.22 9.68 -8.00
N TYR A 255 -1.97 10.72 -7.61
CA TYR A 255 -3.24 11.08 -8.22
C TYR A 255 -3.08 11.32 -9.74
N ILE A 256 -2.11 12.16 -10.11
CA ILE A 256 -1.85 12.52 -11.52
C ILE A 256 -1.37 11.30 -12.32
N ALA A 257 -0.53 10.44 -11.73
CA ALA A 257 -0.09 9.21 -12.38
C ALA A 257 -1.25 8.22 -12.58
N ALA A 258 -2.18 8.14 -11.64
CA ALA A 258 -3.40 7.34 -11.76
C ALA A 258 -4.34 7.90 -12.83
N GLU A 259 -4.48 9.24 -12.95
CA GLU A 259 -5.21 9.88 -14.04
C GLU A 259 -4.66 9.46 -15.42
N MET A 260 -3.33 9.54 -15.59
CA MET A 260 -2.68 9.10 -16.84
C MET A 260 -2.89 7.61 -17.12
N ALA A 261 -2.83 6.77 -16.10
CA ALA A 261 -3.06 5.33 -16.22
C ALA A 261 -4.52 5.01 -16.60
N HIS A 262 -5.47 5.77 -16.06
CA HIS A 262 -6.88 5.69 -16.41
C HIS A 262 -7.11 6.06 -17.89
N GLU A 263 -6.49 7.15 -18.37
CA GLU A 263 -6.53 7.57 -19.77
C GLU A 263 -5.98 6.48 -20.71
N ASP A 264 -5.05 5.65 -20.23
CA ASP A 264 -4.51 4.48 -20.94
C ASP A 264 -5.38 3.22 -20.80
N ASN A 265 -6.57 3.34 -20.24
CA ASN A 265 -7.49 2.24 -19.96
C ASN A 265 -6.86 1.14 -19.07
N LEU A 266 -5.99 1.50 -18.15
CA LEU A 266 -5.55 0.61 -17.08
C LEU A 266 -6.61 0.58 -15.96
N LYS A 267 -6.59 -0.49 -15.19
CA LYS A 267 -7.42 -0.67 -13.98
C LYS A 267 -6.57 -0.86 -12.74
N VAL A 268 -5.33 -1.33 -12.91
CA VAL A 268 -4.43 -1.70 -11.82
C VAL A 268 -3.09 -1.03 -12.01
N MET A 269 -2.55 -0.51 -10.91
CA MET A 269 -1.15 -0.08 -10.78
C MET A 269 -0.49 -0.78 -9.61
N LEU A 270 0.83 -0.97 -9.70
CA LEU A 270 1.66 -1.44 -8.59
C LEU A 270 2.48 -0.29 -8.01
N SER A 271 2.77 -0.38 -6.71
CA SER A 271 3.60 0.59 -5.99
C SER A 271 4.67 -0.08 -5.13
N GLY A 272 5.82 0.58 -4.99
CA GLY A 272 6.90 0.20 -4.08
C GLY A 272 6.63 0.56 -2.60
N GLN A 273 5.39 0.87 -2.24
CA GLN A 273 4.99 1.26 -0.89
C GLN A 273 5.28 0.14 0.12
N GLY A 274 5.74 0.50 1.31
CA GLY A 274 6.12 -0.44 2.38
C GLY A 274 7.61 -0.82 2.39
N ALA A 275 8.31 -0.72 1.26
CA ALA A 275 9.72 -1.11 1.18
C ALA A 275 10.64 -0.26 2.08
N ASP A 276 10.34 1.01 2.30
CA ASP A 276 11.13 1.88 3.17
C ASP A 276 10.99 1.46 4.64
N GLU A 277 9.80 1.15 5.07
CA GLU A 277 9.47 0.72 6.43
C GLU A 277 10.02 -0.68 6.73
N LEU A 278 9.94 -1.59 5.78
CA LEU A 278 10.39 -2.98 5.95
C LEU A 278 11.92 -3.11 5.96
N PHE A 279 12.60 -2.35 5.10
CA PHE A 279 14.04 -2.53 4.86
C PHE A 279 14.89 -1.33 5.31
N GLY A 280 14.35 -0.46 6.16
CA GLY A 280 15.11 0.64 6.77
C GLY A 280 15.48 1.74 5.79
N GLY A 281 14.58 2.13 4.86
CA GLY A 281 14.87 3.09 3.79
C GLY A 281 14.99 4.54 4.23
N TYR A 282 14.38 4.96 5.34
CA TYR A 282 14.43 6.33 5.82
C TYR A 282 15.70 6.65 6.62
N ASN A 283 16.17 7.90 6.54
CA ASN A 283 17.37 8.32 7.24
C ASN A 283 17.26 8.20 8.77
N ARG A 284 16.03 8.30 9.31
CA ARG A 284 15.79 8.11 10.75
C ARG A 284 16.14 6.71 11.23
N TYR A 285 15.97 5.66 10.39
CA TYR A 285 16.31 4.29 10.76
C TYR A 285 17.82 4.05 10.88
N LEU A 286 18.64 4.77 10.06
CA LEU A 286 20.09 4.77 10.26
C LEU A 286 20.45 5.29 11.66
N LYS A 287 19.88 6.44 12.06
CA LYS A 287 20.07 7.00 13.40
C LYS A 287 19.61 6.06 14.50
N PHE A 288 18.41 5.47 14.37
CA PHE A 288 17.91 4.48 15.34
C PHE A 288 18.83 3.27 15.45
N TYR A 289 19.38 2.80 14.32
CA TYR A 289 20.30 1.68 14.31
C TYR A 289 21.66 2.04 14.92
N GLU A 290 22.14 3.26 14.73
CA GLU A 290 23.35 3.78 15.40
C GLU A 290 23.17 3.86 16.93
N GLU A 291 22.00 4.31 17.38
CA GLU A 291 21.69 4.52 18.80
C GLU A 291 21.31 3.24 19.54
N LYS A 292 20.53 2.34 18.91
CA LYS A 292 19.86 1.21 19.57
C LYS A 292 20.32 -0.16 19.06
N GLY A 293 21.16 -0.23 18.01
CA GLY A 293 21.57 -1.48 17.39
C GLY A 293 20.36 -2.27 16.83
N GLU A 294 20.33 -3.57 17.02
CA GLU A 294 19.25 -4.46 16.52
C GLU A 294 17.85 -4.08 17.07
N MET A 295 17.76 -3.40 18.22
CA MET A 295 16.48 -2.94 18.78
C MET A 295 15.78 -1.89 17.91
N ALA A 296 16.47 -1.26 16.95
CA ALA A 296 15.85 -0.38 15.95
C ALA A 296 14.80 -1.11 15.10
N GLN A 297 14.80 -2.45 15.10
CA GLN A 297 13.75 -3.27 14.46
C GLN A 297 12.34 -2.96 15.01
N GLU A 298 12.22 -2.62 16.29
CA GLU A 298 10.94 -2.26 16.91
C GLU A 298 10.39 -0.93 16.38
N ASP A 299 11.27 -0.02 15.95
CA ASP A 299 10.83 1.24 15.32
C ASP A 299 10.30 0.99 13.91
N LEU A 300 10.91 0.08 13.13
CA LEU A 300 10.39 -0.37 11.84
C LEU A 300 9.01 -1.04 12.01
N LYS A 301 8.89 -1.91 13.01
CA LYS A 301 7.63 -2.58 13.34
C LYS A 301 6.51 -1.61 13.64
N LYS A 302 6.77 -0.59 14.46
CA LYS A 302 5.80 0.48 14.77
C LYS A 302 5.36 1.22 13.51
N ASP A 303 6.29 1.53 12.61
CA ASP A 303 5.96 2.23 11.37
C ASP A 303 5.12 1.35 10.43
N ILE A 304 5.38 0.04 10.33
CA ILE A 304 4.54 -0.89 9.57
C ILE A 304 3.11 -0.96 10.16
N LEU A 305 2.97 -1.05 11.47
CA LEU A 305 1.65 -1.09 12.12
C LEU A 305 0.84 0.21 11.93
N ASN A 306 1.52 1.34 11.68
CA ASN A 306 0.89 2.64 11.43
C ASN A 306 0.76 2.98 9.93
N LEU A 307 1.32 2.16 9.05
CA LEU A 307 1.42 2.45 7.62
C LEU A 307 0.05 2.70 6.97
N TYR A 308 -0.98 1.96 7.41
CA TYR A 308 -2.34 2.10 6.92
C TYR A 308 -2.86 3.54 7.02
N HIS A 309 -2.60 4.18 8.15
CA HIS A 309 -3.04 5.54 8.45
C HIS A 309 -2.16 6.60 7.81
N VAL A 310 -0.84 6.38 7.79
CA VAL A 310 0.13 7.37 7.28
C VAL A 310 0.14 7.41 5.75
N ASN A 311 0.11 6.24 5.10
CA ASN A 311 0.35 6.12 3.65
C ASN A 311 -0.81 5.45 2.91
N LEU A 312 -1.27 4.25 3.32
CA LEU A 312 -2.12 3.41 2.48
C LEU A 312 -3.50 4.02 2.22
N GLN A 313 -4.14 4.60 3.23
CA GLN A 313 -5.43 5.30 3.07
C GLN A 313 -5.33 6.44 2.06
N ARG A 314 -4.24 7.22 2.10
CA ARG A 314 -3.97 8.27 1.12
C ARG A 314 -3.78 7.71 -0.28
N ASP A 315 -2.95 6.67 -0.42
CA ASP A 315 -2.57 6.13 -1.71
C ASP A 315 -3.76 5.46 -2.41
N ASP A 316 -4.54 4.65 -1.68
CA ASP A 316 -5.79 4.07 -2.19
C ASP A 316 -6.77 5.18 -2.60
N ALA A 317 -7.00 6.18 -1.76
CA ALA A 317 -7.94 7.28 -2.03
C ALA A 317 -7.60 8.06 -3.31
N VAL A 318 -6.33 8.43 -3.50
CA VAL A 318 -5.91 9.23 -4.68
C VAL A 318 -5.90 8.41 -5.97
N THR A 319 -5.64 7.11 -5.91
CA THR A 319 -5.67 6.27 -7.10
C THR A 319 -7.10 5.84 -7.44
N MET A 320 -7.91 5.47 -6.43
CA MET A 320 -9.32 5.12 -6.62
C MET A 320 -10.18 6.29 -7.09
N ALA A 321 -9.83 7.54 -6.73
CA ALA A 321 -10.45 8.74 -7.31
C ALA A 321 -10.36 8.80 -8.85
N ASN A 322 -9.40 8.06 -9.42
CA ASN A 322 -9.21 7.87 -10.86
C ASN A 322 -9.61 6.47 -11.34
N SER A 323 -10.34 5.69 -10.54
CA SER A 323 -10.75 4.30 -10.84
C SER A 323 -9.55 3.37 -11.13
N ILE A 324 -8.43 3.59 -10.45
CA ILE A 324 -7.23 2.77 -10.51
C ILE A 324 -7.02 2.08 -9.17
N GLU A 325 -7.04 0.76 -9.17
CA GLU A 325 -6.69 -0.05 -8.02
C GLU A 325 -5.17 -0.05 -7.83
N LEU A 326 -4.70 0.35 -6.65
CA LEU A 326 -3.30 0.30 -6.28
C LEU A 326 -3.01 -0.98 -5.49
N ARG A 327 -2.08 -1.80 -5.99
CA ARG A 327 -1.59 -3.00 -5.32
C ARG A 327 -0.18 -2.78 -4.79
N VAL A 328 0.12 -3.33 -3.62
CA VAL A 328 1.33 -3.03 -2.83
C VAL A 328 2.13 -4.31 -2.53
N PRO A 329 2.92 -4.83 -3.49
CA PRO A 329 3.57 -6.14 -3.35
C PRO A 329 4.46 -6.29 -2.11
N TYR A 330 5.14 -5.23 -1.67
CA TYR A 330 5.99 -5.31 -0.48
C TYR A 330 5.21 -5.58 0.81
N LEU A 331 3.92 -5.29 0.83
CA LEU A 331 3.06 -5.50 2.00
C LEU A 331 2.38 -6.88 2.01
N ASP A 332 2.90 -7.79 1.25
CA ASP A 332 2.56 -9.20 1.35
C ASP A 332 2.90 -9.77 2.73
N PRO A 333 2.03 -10.55 3.38
CA PRO A 333 2.30 -11.12 4.70
C PRO A 333 3.62 -11.89 4.79
N ASP A 334 4.00 -12.65 3.75
CA ASP A 334 5.26 -13.39 3.74
C ASP A 334 6.48 -12.45 3.68
N ILE A 335 6.36 -11.35 2.92
CA ILE A 335 7.42 -10.33 2.85
C ILE A 335 7.52 -9.57 4.16
N ILE A 336 6.40 -9.18 4.76
CA ILE A 336 6.40 -8.54 6.08
C ILE A 336 7.07 -9.45 7.10
N ASN A 337 6.70 -10.73 7.13
CA ASN A 337 7.25 -11.70 8.06
C ASN A 337 8.78 -11.85 7.90
N ILE A 338 9.26 -12.13 6.68
CA ILE A 338 10.71 -12.26 6.48
C ILE A 338 11.44 -10.95 6.78
N ALA A 339 10.91 -9.81 6.34
CA ALA A 339 11.54 -8.51 6.57
C ALA A 339 11.68 -8.20 8.07
N MET A 340 10.65 -8.53 8.87
CA MET A 340 10.71 -8.33 10.33
C MET A 340 11.68 -9.28 11.03
N ASN A 341 12.11 -10.35 10.38
CA ASN A 341 13.09 -11.29 10.92
C ASN A 341 14.52 -11.10 10.34
N ILE A 342 14.68 -10.29 9.29
CA ILE A 342 16.01 -9.92 8.78
C ILE A 342 16.71 -8.97 9.76
N PRO A 343 17.92 -9.31 10.28
CA PRO A 343 18.68 -8.43 11.17
C PRO A 343 18.97 -7.05 10.57
N MET A 344 19.00 -6.01 11.41
CA MET A 344 19.27 -4.63 10.99
C MET A 344 20.60 -4.48 10.24
N LYS A 345 21.64 -5.23 10.62
CA LYS A 345 22.93 -5.26 9.94
C LYS A 345 22.87 -5.65 8.46
N TYR A 346 21.82 -6.38 8.03
CA TYR A 346 21.59 -6.72 6.63
C TYR A 346 20.68 -5.72 5.91
N LYS A 347 20.00 -4.84 6.66
CA LYS A 347 19.17 -3.76 6.10
C LYS A 347 19.95 -2.46 5.92
N ILE A 348 20.83 -2.13 6.85
CA ILE A 348 21.56 -0.85 6.89
C ILE A 348 23.04 -1.12 7.12
N ASN A 349 23.88 -0.59 6.23
CA ASN A 349 25.31 -0.53 6.43
C ASN A 349 25.68 0.81 7.08
N LYS A 350 26.31 0.76 8.26
CA LYS A 350 26.71 1.96 9.02
C LYS A 350 27.93 2.66 8.42
N GLU A 351 28.83 1.92 7.77
CA GLU A 351 30.11 2.43 7.27
C GLU A 351 29.91 3.39 6.09
N ASP A 352 29.12 2.98 5.11
CA ASP A 352 28.83 3.77 3.92
C ASP A 352 27.43 4.43 3.94
N THR A 353 26.72 4.30 5.07
CA THR A 353 25.36 4.82 5.28
C THR A 353 24.33 4.27 4.26
N LEU A 354 24.65 3.16 3.60
CA LEU A 354 23.76 2.54 2.63
C LEU A 354 22.57 1.88 3.35
N ARG A 355 21.39 2.09 2.81
CA ARG A 355 20.13 1.59 3.34
C ARG A 355 19.50 0.60 2.37
N LYS A 356 18.66 -0.30 2.89
CA LYS A 356 18.02 -1.40 2.13
C LYS A 356 19.03 -2.39 1.53
N CYS A 357 20.13 -2.66 2.23
CA CYS A 357 21.26 -3.42 1.67
C CYS A 357 20.83 -4.76 1.09
N ILE A 358 20.13 -5.60 1.87
CA ILE A 358 19.67 -6.90 1.37
C ILE A 358 18.70 -6.79 0.19
N LEU A 359 17.80 -5.78 0.19
CA LEU A 359 16.88 -5.54 -0.91
C LEU A 359 17.62 -5.12 -2.19
N ARG A 360 18.70 -4.36 -2.06
CA ARG A 360 19.58 -3.98 -3.17
C ARG A 360 20.31 -5.19 -3.76
N GLU A 361 20.78 -6.09 -2.92
CA GLU A 361 21.41 -7.33 -3.36
C GLU A 361 20.41 -8.23 -4.12
N VAL A 362 19.16 -8.34 -3.61
CA VAL A 362 18.08 -9.01 -4.33
C VAL A 362 17.80 -8.33 -5.66
N GLY A 363 17.77 -6.99 -5.69
CA GLY A 363 17.63 -6.23 -6.94
C GLY A 363 18.72 -6.53 -7.95
N ALA A 364 19.98 -6.60 -7.51
CA ALA A 364 21.11 -6.97 -8.36
C ALA A 364 20.96 -8.38 -8.95
N GLU A 365 20.54 -9.36 -8.14
CA GLU A 365 20.28 -10.73 -8.61
C GLU A 365 19.08 -10.85 -9.56
N LEU A 366 18.14 -9.91 -9.48
CA LEU A 366 17.01 -9.81 -10.41
C LEU A 366 17.38 -9.06 -11.71
N GLY A 367 18.62 -8.55 -11.82
CA GLY A 367 19.07 -7.82 -13.01
C GLY A 367 18.65 -6.34 -13.04
N VAL A 368 18.36 -5.74 -11.87
CA VAL A 368 18.18 -4.29 -11.75
C VAL A 368 19.51 -3.59 -12.09
N PRO A 369 19.51 -2.51 -12.89
CA PRO A 369 20.72 -1.80 -13.27
C PRO A 369 21.60 -1.41 -12.07
N GLU A 370 22.93 -1.61 -12.21
CA GLU A 370 23.89 -1.42 -11.11
C GLU A 370 23.85 0.00 -10.50
N GLU A 371 23.64 1.01 -11.32
CA GLU A 371 23.52 2.40 -10.86
C GLU A 371 22.33 2.60 -9.91
N ILE A 372 21.23 1.88 -10.13
CA ILE A 372 20.05 1.95 -9.26
C ILE A 372 20.29 1.20 -7.96
N VAL A 373 20.96 0.04 -8.04
CA VAL A 373 21.37 -0.75 -6.88
C VAL A 373 22.26 0.07 -5.95
N LYS A 374 23.19 0.85 -6.47
CA LYS A 374 24.17 1.67 -5.71
C LYS A 374 23.63 3.06 -5.30
N ARG A 375 22.52 3.51 -5.87
CA ARG A 375 22.01 4.87 -5.68
C ARG A 375 21.51 5.11 -4.25
N PRO A 376 21.96 6.21 -3.57
CA PRO A 376 21.41 6.59 -2.27
C PRO A 376 19.92 6.94 -2.34
N LYS A 377 19.15 6.55 -1.33
CA LYS A 377 17.72 6.87 -1.22
C LYS A 377 17.50 8.35 -0.95
N LYS A 378 16.57 8.98 -1.70
CA LYS A 378 15.97 10.28 -1.38
C LYS A 378 14.51 10.11 -1.00
N ALA A 379 14.01 10.92 -0.06
CA ALA A 379 12.62 10.85 0.37
C ALA A 379 11.67 11.33 -0.75
N ALA A 380 10.59 10.57 -0.99
CA ALA A 380 9.64 10.79 -2.09
C ALA A 380 9.03 12.22 -2.11
N GLN A 381 8.74 12.79 -0.93
CA GLN A 381 8.16 14.13 -0.83
C GLN A 381 9.02 15.25 -1.43
N TYR A 382 10.34 15.03 -1.55
CA TYR A 382 11.28 16.02 -2.11
C TYR A 382 11.70 15.69 -3.54
N GLY A 383 11.51 14.44 -3.99
CA GLY A 383 11.99 13.96 -5.28
C GLY A 383 11.24 14.54 -6.46
N SER A 384 9.91 14.66 -6.37
CA SER A 384 9.05 15.21 -7.42
C SER A 384 9.09 16.74 -7.53
N GLY A 385 9.47 17.45 -6.47
CA GLY A 385 9.44 18.92 -6.39
C GLY A 385 8.05 19.52 -6.10
N ILE A 386 7.00 18.72 -6.06
CA ILE A 386 5.59 19.15 -5.87
C ILE A 386 5.38 19.78 -4.49
N HIS A 387 5.84 19.12 -3.44
CA HIS A 387 5.73 19.63 -2.07
C HIS A 387 6.33 21.03 -1.91
N LYS A 388 7.47 21.30 -2.57
CA LYS A 388 8.10 22.61 -2.55
C LYS A 388 7.22 23.68 -3.24
N MET A 389 6.61 23.37 -4.37
CA MET A 389 5.71 24.28 -5.09
C MET A 389 4.44 24.54 -4.28
N LEU A 390 3.85 23.49 -3.71
CA LEU A 390 2.68 23.56 -2.84
C LEU A 390 2.93 24.53 -1.66
N VAL A 391 3.93 24.26 -0.85
CA VAL A 391 4.21 25.02 0.38
C VAL A 391 4.72 26.43 0.11
N LYS A 392 5.63 26.60 -0.87
CA LYS A 392 6.31 27.88 -1.09
C LYS A 392 5.55 28.86 -1.96
N LYS A 393 4.61 28.36 -2.78
CA LYS A 393 3.86 29.18 -3.74
C LYS A 393 2.35 29.07 -3.52
N VAL A 394 1.74 27.94 -3.77
CA VAL A 394 0.27 27.80 -3.85
C VAL A 394 -0.43 28.09 -2.52
N LEU A 395 0.00 27.50 -1.41
CA LEU A 395 -0.62 27.73 -0.09
C LEU A 395 -0.40 29.15 0.48
N LYS A 396 0.44 29.96 -0.15
CA LYS A 396 0.62 31.38 0.22
C LYS A 396 -0.34 32.33 -0.46
N GLU A 397 -1.07 31.87 -1.47
CA GLU A 397 -2.03 32.68 -2.20
C GLU A 397 -3.29 32.91 -1.36
N GLU A 398 -3.88 34.12 -1.50
CA GLU A 398 -5.06 34.54 -0.75
C GLU A 398 -6.24 33.57 -0.92
N SER A 399 -6.41 33.05 -2.15
CA SER A 399 -7.46 32.09 -2.52
C SER A 399 -7.39 30.76 -1.75
N PHE A 400 -6.21 30.40 -1.22
CA PHE A 400 -5.97 29.15 -0.51
C PHE A 400 -5.73 29.31 0.99
N LYS A 401 -5.59 30.54 1.51
CA LYS A 401 -5.38 30.79 2.94
C LYS A 401 -6.46 30.23 3.86
N ASN A 402 -7.69 30.14 3.37
CA ASN A 402 -8.85 29.63 4.13
C ASN A 402 -9.24 28.19 3.78
N ILE A 403 -8.43 27.50 2.97
CA ILE A 403 -8.78 26.14 2.54
C ILE A 403 -8.79 25.17 3.74
N GLN A 404 -7.88 25.35 4.68
CA GLN A 404 -7.82 24.56 5.92
C GLN A 404 -9.15 24.64 6.68
N ASN A 405 -9.67 25.84 6.89
CA ASN A 405 -10.95 26.05 7.61
C ASN A 405 -12.15 25.36 6.96
N LYS A 406 -12.08 25.06 5.65
CA LYS A 406 -13.16 24.33 4.95
C LYS A 406 -13.09 22.81 5.17
N PHE A 407 -11.93 22.27 5.51
CA PHE A 407 -11.72 20.83 5.79
C PHE A 407 -11.68 20.52 7.29
N ASP A 408 -11.48 21.52 8.16
CA ASP A 408 -11.58 21.37 9.63
C ASP A 408 -13.03 21.46 10.14
N ILE A 409 -14.01 21.68 9.25
CA ILE A 409 -15.46 21.77 9.59
C ILE A 409 -16.17 20.39 9.54
N TYR A 410 -15.47 19.35 9.08
CA TYR A 410 -16.04 18.00 8.99
C TYR A 410 -15.33 17.04 9.97
#